data_ca8bd178444cd8bb6b533a407efc4779
#
_entry.id   ca8bd178444cd8bb6b533a407efc4779
#
_cell.length_a   1.000
_cell.length_b   1.000
_cell.length_c   1.000
_cell.angle_alpha   90.00
_cell.angle_beta   90.00
_cell.angle_gamma   90.00
#
_symmetry.space_group_name_H-M   'P 1'
#
loop_
_entity.id
_entity.type
_entity.pdbx_description
1 polymer ?
#
loop_
_entity_poly.entity_id
_entity_poly.type
_entity_poly.pdbx_seq_one_letter_code
_entity_poly.pdbx_strand_id
1 'polypeptide(L)'
;KRSRMKRILSSSYAERFLVKVLHPKEITELKGRGDIEQQTLYLASRWCFKEACVKASGRKDLIFPQMYLDKDSTGKPIPTFIDFNKNVLENELQIKNTHTSISHEDEISIAFVVMSK
;
A
#
# COMPACT_ATOMS: atom_id res chain seq x y z
N LYS A 1 1.21 -12.26 -2.63
CA LYS A 1 2.02 -13.08 -1.74
C LYS A 1 3.48 -12.93 -2.06
N ARG A 2 4.34 -13.31 -1.13
CA ARG A 2 5.78 -13.07 -1.26
C ARG A 2 6.38 -13.67 -2.52
N SER A 3 6.09 -14.95 -2.80
CA SER A 3 6.66 -15.63 -3.96
C SER A 3 6.25 -14.95 -5.27
N ARG A 4 4.99 -14.50 -5.35
CA ARG A 4 4.50 -13.77 -6.51
C ARG A 4 5.20 -12.43 -6.67
N MET A 5 5.35 -11.69 -5.55
CA MET A 5 6.01 -10.38 -5.58
C MET A 5 7.48 -10.51 -5.95
N LYS A 6 8.15 -11.54 -5.44
CA LYS A 6 9.55 -11.80 -5.79
C LYS A 6 9.70 -12.06 -7.30
N ARG A 7 8.78 -12.83 -7.87
CA ARG A 7 8.79 -13.11 -9.30
C ARG A 7 8.62 -11.83 -10.11
N ILE A 8 7.69 -10.96 -9.68
CA ILE A 8 7.46 -9.69 -10.36
C ILE A 8 8.69 -8.80 -10.30
N LEU A 9 9.30 -8.66 -9.13
CA LEU A 9 10.48 -7.83 -8.95
C LEU A 9 11.68 -8.32 -9.76
N SER A 10 11.73 -9.62 -10.04
CA SER A 10 12.81 -10.23 -10.83
C SER A 10 12.54 -10.21 -12.33
N SER A 11 11.39 -9.70 -12.76
CA SER A 11 10.99 -9.72 -14.16
C SER A 11 11.44 -8.45 -14.90
N SER A 12 11.37 -8.51 -16.22
CA SER A 12 11.71 -7.36 -17.07
C SER A 12 10.66 -6.26 -17.02
N TYR A 13 9.45 -6.54 -16.52
CA TYR A 13 8.39 -5.54 -16.42
C TYR A 13 8.22 -4.96 -15.01
N ALA A 14 9.21 -5.21 -14.14
CA ALA A 14 9.14 -4.77 -12.75
C ALA A 14 8.88 -3.26 -12.62
N GLU A 15 9.62 -2.43 -13.37
CA GLU A 15 9.48 -0.98 -13.27
C GLU A 15 8.08 -0.51 -13.65
N ARG A 16 7.51 -1.08 -14.69
CA ARG A 16 6.15 -0.72 -15.11
C ARG A 16 5.11 -1.14 -14.07
N PHE A 17 5.32 -2.29 -13.46
CA PHE A 17 4.44 -2.77 -12.39
C PHE A 17 4.49 -1.81 -11.21
N LEU A 18 5.68 -1.42 -10.77
CA LEU A 18 5.85 -0.55 -9.61
C LEU A 18 5.16 0.80 -9.80
N VAL A 19 5.28 1.40 -10.99
CA VAL A 19 4.65 2.69 -11.27
C VAL A 19 3.12 2.60 -11.19
N LYS A 20 2.55 1.45 -11.52
CA LYS A 20 1.10 1.26 -11.49
C LYS A 20 0.57 0.97 -10.08
N VAL A 21 1.42 0.54 -9.17
CA VAL A 21 1.01 0.07 -7.85
C VAL A 21 1.44 1.00 -6.73
N LEU A 22 2.62 1.60 -6.85
CA LEU A 22 3.23 2.38 -5.78
C LEU A 22 3.30 3.86 -6.11
N HIS A 23 3.15 4.67 -5.05
CA HIS A 23 3.47 6.09 -5.10
C HIS A 23 4.99 6.26 -5.25
N PRO A 24 5.48 7.34 -5.89
CA PRO A 24 6.93 7.57 -6.02
C PRO A 24 7.71 7.48 -4.71
N LYS A 25 7.13 7.93 -3.59
CA LYS A 25 7.77 7.80 -2.26
C LYS A 25 7.97 6.34 -1.89
N GLU A 26 7.00 5.49 -2.21
CA GLU A 26 7.10 4.05 -1.93
C GLU A 26 8.15 3.39 -2.82
N ILE A 27 8.26 3.81 -4.07
CA ILE A 27 9.28 3.27 -4.98
C ILE A 27 10.67 3.58 -4.42
N THR A 28 10.87 4.80 -3.94
CA THR A 28 12.14 5.20 -3.31
C THR A 28 12.43 4.35 -2.08
N GLU A 29 11.43 4.14 -1.23
CA GLU A 29 11.58 3.30 -0.03
C GLU A 29 11.91 1.86 -0.40
N LEU A 30 11.23 1.31 -1.40
CA LEU A 30 11.47 -0.05 -1.86
C LEU A 30 12.91 -0.19 -2.36
N LYS A 31 13.36 0.73 -3.20
CA LYS A 31 14.70 0.68 -3.77
C LYS A 31 15.80 0.90 -2.73
N GLY A 32 15.45 1.53 -1.61
CA GLY A 32 16.36 1.68 -0.48
C GLY A 32 16.56 0.42 0.34
N ARG A 33 15.73 -0.62 0.12
CA ARG A 33 15.92 -1.91 0.79
C ARG A 33 17.12 -2.63 0.19
N GLY A 34 17.90 -3.30 1.02
CA GLY A 34 19.20 -3.83 0.62
C GLY A 34 19.16 -5.03 -0.30
N ASP A 35 18.13 -5.87 -0.23
CA ASP A 35 18.10 -7.10 -1.03
C ASP A 35 16.69 -7.42 -1.50
N ILE A 36 16.61 -8.43 -2.38
CA ILE A 36 15.33 -8.82 -3.00
C ILE A 36 14.32 -9.33 -1.96
N GLU A 37 14.77 -9.96 -0.90
CA GLU A 37 13.87 -10.46 0.15
C GLU A 37 13.20 -9.29 0.88
N GLN A 38 13.96 -8.28 1.23
CA GLN A 38 13.42 -7.08 1.88
C GLN A 38 12.50 -6.30 0.96
N GLN A 39 12.87 -6.19 -0.31
CA GLN A 39 12.04 -5.53 -1.30
C GLN A 39 10.73 -6.27 -1.52
N THR A 40 10.79 -7.60 -1.56
CA THR A 40 9.62 -8.45 -1.71
C THR A 40 8.66 -8.26 -0.54
N LEU A 41 9.19 -8.26 0.67
CA LEU A 41 8.40 -8.07 1.88
C LEU A 41 7.71 -6.70 1.87
N TYR A 42 8.45 -5.67 1.52
CA TYR A 42 7.92 -4.31 1.43
C TYR A 42 6.77 -4.25 0.42
N LEU A 43 7.00 -4.74 -0.79
CA LEU A 43 5.98 -4.70 -1.84
C LEU A 43 4.73 -5.46 -1.43
N ALA A 44 4.89 -6.65 -0.86
CA ALA A 44 3.76 -7.46 -0.42
C ALA A 44 2.94 -6.74 0.66
N SER A 45 3.60 -6.08 1.61
CA SER A 45 2.90 -5.35 2.66
C SER A 45 2.09 -4.19 2.11
N ARG A 46 2.66 -3.44 1.18
CA ARG A 46 1.98 -2.29 0.58
C ARG A 46 0.82 -2.73 -0.31
N TRP A 47 1.00 -3.81 -1.05
CA TRP A 47 -0.09 -4.39 -1.83
C TRP A 47 -1.26 -4.77 -0.94
N CYS A 48 -1.00 -5.47 0.17
CA CYS A 48 -2.04 -5.88 1.11
C CYS A 48 -2.77 -4.67 1.71
N PHE A 49 -2.04 -3.64 2.07
CA PHE A 49 -2.64 -2.41 2.59
C PHE A 49 -3.61 -1.80 1.57
N LYS A 50 -3.20 -1.70 0.32
CA LYS A 50 -4.02 -1.07 -0.73
C LYS A 50 -5.26 -1.91 -1.04
N GLU A 51 -5.12 -3.23 -1.11
CA GLU A 51 -6.27 -4.09 -1.27
C GLU A 51 -7.25 -3.98 -0.10
N ALA A 52 -6.72 -3.87 1.12
CA ALA A 52 -7.57 -3.70 2.30
C ALA A 52 -8.32 -2.37 2.27
N CYS A 53 -7.71 -1.31 1.74
CA CYS A 53 -8.39 -0.03 1.56
C CYS A 53 -9.55 -0.13 0.57
N VAL A 54 -9.35 -0.86 -0.53
CA VAL A 54 -10.42 -1.09 -1.49
C VAL A 54 -11.60 -1.80 -0.82
N LYS A 55 -11.31 -2.84 -0.05
CA LYS A 55 -12.36 -3.59 0.64
C LYS A 55 -13.06 -2.76 1.70
N ALA A 56 -12.32 -2.02 2.50
CA ALA A 56 -12.89 -1.20 3.57
C ALA A 56 -13.77 -0.08 3.02
N SER A 57 -13.38 0.52 1.90
CA SER A 57 -14.13 1.62 1.28
C SER A 57 -15.29 1.13 0.42
N GLY A 58 -15.23 -0.12 -0.05
CA GLY A 58 -16.20 -0.63 -1.01
C GLY A 58 -16.02 -0.08 -2.42
N ARG A 59 -14.92 0.63 -2.67
CA ARG A 59 -14.69 1.30 -3.96
C ARG A 59 -13.56 0.62 -4.72
N LYS A 60 -13.91 -0.04 -5.81
CA LYS A 60 -12.94 -0.75 -6.66
C LYS A 60 -12.16 0.17 -7.59
N ASP A 61 -12.59 1.41 -7.71
CA ASP A 61 -11.97 2.39 -8.58
C ASP A 61 -10.85 3.20 -7.91
N LEU A 62 -10.49 2.88 -6.67
CA LEU A 62 -9.35 3.50 -6.02
C LEU A 62 -8.07 3.21 -6.81
N ILE A 63 -7.23 4.22 -6.92
CA ILE A 63 -6.00 4.17 -7.70
C ILE A 63 -4.84 3.89 -6.73
N PHE A 64 -4.15 2.76 -6.92
CA PHE A 64 -3.14 2.30 -5.98
C PHE A 64 -2.01 3.30 -5.69
N PRO A 65 -1.41 3.97 -6.70
CA PRO A 65 -0.38 4.97 -6.40
C PRO A 65 -0.85 6.18 -5.60
N GLN A 66 -2.16 6.38 -5.48
CA GLN A 66 -2.72 7.52 -4.76
C GLN A 66 -3.06 7.21 -3.30
N MET A 67 -2.48 6.17 -2.75
CA MET A 67 -2.57 5.85 -1.34
C MET A 67 -1.26 5.21 -0.88
N TYR A 68 -0.81 5.61 0.31
CA TYR A 68 0.43 5.07 0.86
C TYR A 68 0.45 5.29 2.36
N LEU A 69 1.43 4.70 3.03
CA LEU A 69 1.64 4.87 4.46
C LEU A 69 2.72 5.91 4.70
N ASP A 70 2.33 6.97 5.38
CA ASP A 70 3.28 7.93 5.92
C ASP A 70 3.59 7.54 7.37
N LYS A 71 4.35 8.35 8.07
CA LYS A 71 4.66 8.10 9.48
C LYS A 71 4.49 9.38 10.27
N ASP A 72 3.97 9.26 11.49
CA ASP A 72 3.95 10.40 12.41
C ASP A 72 5.30 10.55 13.10
N SER A 73 5.39 11.49 14.04
CA SER A 73 6.64 11.77 14.75
C SER A 73 7.13 10.58 15.60
N THR A 74 6.25 9.66 15.93
CA THR A 74 6.59 8.46 16.70
C THR A 74 6.91 7.26 15.85
N GLY A 75 6.78 7.39 14.51
CA GLY A 75 6.98 6.29 13.58
C GLY A 75 5.74 5.46 13.31
N LYS A 76 4.59 5.85 13.85
CA LYS A 76 3.34 5.14 13.63
C LYS A 76 2.88 5.33 12.18
N PRO A 77 2.47 4.25 11.48
CA PRO A 77 1.96 4.37 10.11
C PRO A 77 0.69 5.22 10.05
N ILE A 78 0.65 6.13 9.09
CA ILE A 78 -0.51 6.98 8.83
C ILE A 78 -0.97 6.76 7.40
N PRO A 79 -2.15 6.13 7.19
CA PRO A 79 -2.70 6.00 5.85
C PRO A 79 -2.91 7.38 5.22
N THR A 80 -2.39 7.58 4.03
CA THR A 80 -2.44 8.86 3.32
C THR A 80 -3.04 8.66 1.95
N PHE A 81 -4.00 9.50 1.60
CA PHE A 81 -4.72 9.43 0.34
C PHE A 81 -4.60 10.76 -0.37
N ILE A 82 -4.37 10.73 -1.68
CA ILE A 82 -4.19 11.94 -2.48
C ILE A 82 -5.08 11.91 -3.71
N ASP A 83 -5.27 13.08 -4.32
CA ASP A 83 -5.93 13.28 -5.61
C ASP A 83 -7.30 12.60 -5.69
N PHE A 84 -7.51 11.72 -6.65
CA PHE A 84 -8.80 11.06 -6.86
C PHE A 84 -9.23 10.27 -5.62
N ASN A 85 -8.31 9.50 -5.03
CA ASN A 85 -8.63 8.71 -3.84
C ASN A 85 -9.05 9.59 -2.67
N LYS A 86 -8.37 10.69 -2.47
CA LYS A 86 -8.72 11.63 -1.40
C LYS A 86 -10.14 12.16 -1.61
N ASN A 87 -10.47 12.53 -2.83
CA ASN A 87 -11.82 13.01 -3.14
C ASN A 87 -12.89 11.96 -2.86
N VAL A 88 -12.64 10.71 -3.30
CA VAL A 88 -13.59 9.63 -3.07
C VAL A 88 -13.82 9.40 -1.57
N LEU A 89 -12.74 9.31 -0.80
CA LEU A 89 -12.86 8.96 0.62
C LEU A 89 -13.40 10.10 1.45
N GLU A 90 -12.93 11.32 1.23
CA GLU A 90 -13.34 12.47 2.05
C GLU A 90 -14.67 13.07 1.63
N ASN A 91 -14.88 13.23 0.33
CA ASN A 91 -16.07 13.92 -0.15
C ASN A 91 -17.22 12.99 -0.50
N GLU A 92 -16.96 11.91 -1.21
CA GLU A 92 -18.05 10.99 -1.61
C GLU A 92 -18.47 10.07 -0.48
N LEU A 93 -17.51 9.49 0.24
CA LEU A 93 -17.80 8.55 1.33
C LEU A 93 -17.79 9.20 2.71
N GLN A 94 -17.27 10.41 2.81
CA GLN A 94 -17.22 11.18 4.06
C GLN A 94 -16.46 10.44 5.18
N ILE A 95 -15.38 9.75 4.81
CA ILE A 95 -14.54 9.05 5.75
C ILE A 95 -13.59 10.05 6.38
N LYS A 96 -13.57 10.10 7.71
CA LYS A 96 -12.74 11.05 8.46
C LYS A 96 -11.52 10.38 9.08
N ASN A 97 -11.62 9.10 9.38
CA ASN A 97 -10.52 8.38 10.04
C ASN A 97 -10.25 7.06 9.35
N THR A 98 -8.98 6.75 9.18
CA THR A 98 -8.55 5.45 8.65
C THR A 98 -7.44 4.92 9.55
N HIS A 99 -7.63 3.71 10.05
CA HIS A 99 -6.64 3.03 10.87
C HIS A 99 -6.18 1.76 10.17
N THR A 100 -4.90 1.48 10.27
CA THR A 100 -4.34 0.28 9.65
C THR A 100 -3.42 -0.47 10.60
N SER A 101 -3.38 -1.78 10.40
CA SER A 101 -2.44 -2.67 11.07
C SER A 101 -1.93 -3.66 10.04
N ILE A 102 -0.63 -3.88 10.01
CA ILE A 102 0.00 -4.80 9.06
C ILE A 102 0.84 -5.78 9.85
N SER A 103 0.70 -7.07 9.53
CA SER A 103 1.51 -8.12 10.13
C SER A 103 2.08 -9.02 9.05
N HIS A 104 3.18 -9.68 9.39
CA HIS A 104 3.87 -10.60 8.49
C HIS A 104 4.08 -11.93 9.19
N GLU A 105 3.74 -13.01 8.49
CA GLU A 105 4.03 -14.36 8.96
C GLU A 105 4.48 -15.18 7.76
N ASP A 106 5.72 -15.68 7.82
CA ASP A 106 6.31 -16.51 6.75
C ASP A 106 6.12 -15.87 5.37
N GLU A 107 5.31 -16.51 4.53
CA GLU A 107 5.06 -16.08 3.14
C GLU A 107 3.88 -15.12 3.03
N ILE A 108 3.23 -14.78 4.13
CA ILE A 108 1.96 -14.05 4.12
C ILE A 108 2.09 -12.69 4.80
N SER A 109 1.61 -11.67 4.11
CA SER A 109 1.39 -10.34 4.71
C SER A 109 -0.11 -10.14 4.88
N ILE A 110 -0.51 -9.63 6.03
CA ILE A 110 -1.91 -9.38 6.36
C ILE A 110 -2.07 -7.91 6.73
N ALA A 111 -3.08 -7.27 6.17
CA ALA A 111 -3.39 -5.88 6.51
C ALA A 111 -4.84 -5.76 6.92
N PHE A 112 -5.08 -5.04 8.02
CA PHE A 112 -6.42 -4.63 8.42
C PHE A 112 -6.55 -3.13 8.23
N VAL A 113 -7.66 -2.71 7.66
CA VAL A 113 -7.97 -1.30 7.49
C VAL A 113 -9.39 -1.05 7.98
N VAL A 114 -9.53 -0.07 8.87
CA VAL A 114 -10.83 0.37 9.38
C VAL A 114 -11.02 1.82 9.01
N MET A 115 -12.11 2.11 8.34
CA MET A 115 -12.49 3.47 7.93
C MET A 115 -13.77 3.86 8.66
N SER A 116 -13.80 5.08 9.19
CA SER A 116 -14.97 5.59 9.90
C SER A 116 -15.29 7.02 9.49
N LYS A 117 -16.58 7.30 9.53
CA LYS A 117 -17.10 8.62 9.22
C LYS A 117 -17.01 9.60 10.36
#